data_19e29e3b5faf387e2c403a00c1ab86a1
#
_entry.id   19e29e3b5faf387e2c403a00c1ab86a1
#
_cell.length_a   1.000
_cell.length_b   1.000
_cell.length_c   1.000
_cell.angle_alpha   90.00
_cell.angle_beta   90.00
_cell.angle_gamma   90.00
#
_symmetry.space_group_name_H-M   'P 1'
#
loop_
_entity.id
_entity.type
_entity.pdbx_description
1 polymer ?
#
loop_
_entity_poly.entity_id
_entity_poly.type
_entity_poly.pdbx_seq_one_letter_code
_entity_poly.pdbx_strand_id
1 'polypeptide(L)'
;MIFIATIKEIAKACNVSISTVSNILNGKNKASDEVKKLVLETAKEMNYVPNYMAKNLKQKNTRTIGIIAEDLTIFHTPSIIDGISEFMEERGYTLLMGNMRLYQKYGNLFYKEENYDSLVEDEVQQMLAKRVEGIIYIEGHYHVMDNISELFSVPLVAVYGRVKNPEITSIIYDDEQGGYEATKELLANGHRKLGLIKGTEASYHTLERRKGFL
;
A
#
# COMPACT_ATOMS: atom_id res chain seq x y z
N MET A 1 17.47 -23.29 14.33
CA MET A 1 17.67 -22.74 12.96
C MET A 1 16.77 -23.53 12.03
N ILE A 2 15.72 -22.92 11.47
CA ILE A 2 14.81 -23.61 10.53
C ILE A 2 15.56 -23.69 9.22
N PHE A 3 15.90 -24.91 8.78
CA PHE A 3 16.53 -25.14 7.49
C PHE A 3 15.43 -25.05 6.41
N ILE A 4 15.41 -23.98 5.64
CA ILE A 4 14.53 -23.86 4.47
C ILE A 4 15.29 -24.43 3.28
N ALA A 5 14.79 -25.51 2.71
CA ALA A 5 15.40 -26.14 1.55
C ALA A 5 15.46 -25.18 0.36
N THR A 6 16.47 -25.33 -0.47
CA THR A 6 16.64 -24.56 -1.70
C THR A 6 16.23 -25.39 -2.92
N ILE A 7 15.89 -24.71 -4.02
CA ILE A 7 15.57 -25.38 -5.29
C ILE A 7 16.76 -26.24 -5.80
N LYS A 8 18.00 -25.88 -5.42
CA LYS A 8 19.21 -26.65 -5.76
C LYS A 8 19.26 -27.99 -5.02
N GLU A 9 18.85 -28.03 -3.77
CA GLU A 9 18.83 -29.25 -2.95
C GLU A 9 17.75 -30.20 -3.42
N ILE A 10 16.56 -29.71 -3.80
CA ILE A 10 15.52 -30.52 -4.41
C ILE A 10 16.00 -31.11 -5.73
N ALA A 11 16.65 -30.32 -6.59
CA ALA A 11 17.19 -30.77 -7.86
C ALA A 11 18.21 -31.90 -7.67
N LYS A 12 19.06 -31.76 -6.64
CA LYS A 12 20.04 -32.81 -6.28
C LYS A 12 19.35 -34.06 -5.75
N ALA A 13 18.36 -33.94 -4.88
CA ALA A 13 17.64 -35.05 -4.29
C ALA A 13 16.86 -35.88 -5.35
N CYS A 14 16.25 -35.17 -6.32
CA CYS A 14 15.49 -35.80 -7.40
C CYS A 14 16.34 -36.19 -8.62
N ASN A 15 17.66 -35.94 -8.62
CA ASN A 15 18.56 -36.12 -9.75
C ASN A 15 18.07 -35.51 -11.07
N VAL A 16 17.55 -34.26 -10.98
CA VAL A 16 17.08 -33.49 -12.14
C VAL A 16 17.74 -32.11 -12.17
N SER A 17 17.59 -31.40 -13.30
CA SER A 17 18.13 -30.04 -13.40
C SER A 17 17.33 -29.04 -12.54
N ILE A 18 17.98 -27.96 -12.08
CA ILE A 18 17.33 -26.85 -11.38
C ILE A 18 16.20 -26.28 -12.23
N SER A 19 16.36 -26.20 -13.54
CA SER A 19 15.35 -25.73 -14.47
C SER A 19 14.12 -26.64 -14.52
N THR A 20 14.34 -27.98 -14.43
CA THR A 20 13.25 -28.97 -14.37
C THR A 20 12.41 -28.75 -13.10
N VAL A 21 13.05 -28.65 -11.92
CA VAL A 21 12.37 -28.36 -10.65
C VAL A 21 11.63 -27.06 -10.73
N SER A 22 12.27 -25.99 -11.22
CA SER A 22 11.63 -24.67 -11.37
C SER A 22 10.40 -24.71 -12.28
N ASN A 23 10.45 -25.46 -13.38
CA ASN A 23 9.31 -25.59 -14.29
C ASN A 23 8.15 -26.35 -13.63
N ILE A 24 8.44 -27.44 -12.93
CA ILE A 24 7.43 -28.25 -12.23
C ILE A 24 6.75 -27.43 -11.14
N LEU A 25 7.52 -26.77 -10.27
CA LEU A 25 6.99 -25.94 -9.18
C LEU A 25 6.19 -24.71 -9.66
N ASN A 26 6.43 -24.28 -10.91
CA ASN A 26 5.66 -23.20 -11.55
C ASN A 26 4.53 -23.71 -12.46
N GLY A 27 4.16 -24.99 -12.39
CA GLY A 27 3.05 -25.56 -13.15
C GLY A 27 3.30 -25.70 -14.66
N LYS A 28 4.55 -25.57 -15.12
CA LYS A 28 4.90 -25.75 -16.53
C LYS A 28 5.06 -27.24 -16.85
N ASN A 29 4.23 -27.71 -17.77
CA ASN A 29 4.08 -29.12 -18.09
C ASN A 29 5.21 -29.66 -19.05
N LYS A 30 6.47 -29.72 -18.58
CA LYS A 30 7.64 -30.12 -19.38
C LYS A 30 8.37 -31.38 -18.87
N ALA A 31 7.75 -32.14 -17.96
CA ALA A 31 8.35 -33.36 -17.40
C ALA A 31 7.33 -34.52 -17.40
N SER A 32 7.78 -35.77 -17.29
CA SER A 32 6.88 -36.91 -17.10
C SER A 32 6.14 -36.79 -15.76
N ASP A 33 5.00 -37.46 -15.65
CA ASP A 33 4.16 -37.37 -14.43
C ASP A 33 4.86 -37.99 -13.22
N GLU A 34 5.71 -39.01 -13.44
CA GLU A 34 6.57 -39.63 -12.43
C GLU A 34 7.56 -38.61 -11.85
N VAL A 35 8.26 -37.85 -12.72
CA VAL A 35 9.22 -36.82 -12.30
C VAL A 35 8.51 -35.66 -11.61
N LYS A 36 7.32 -35.27 -12.07
CA LYS A 36 6.52 -34.23 -11.39
C LYS A 36 6.15 -34.65 -9.98
N LYS A 37 5.63 -35.88 -9.83
CA LYS A 37 5.24 -36.44 -8.54
C LYS A 37 6.43 -36.45 -7.58
N LEU A 38 7.56 -37.00 -8.02
CA LEU A 38 8.79 -37.07 -7.24
C LEU A 38 9.24 -35.68 -6.75
N VAL A 39 9.28 -34.68 -7.63
CA VAL A 39 9.73 -33.34 -7.29
C VAL A 39 8.77 -32.68 -6.30
N LEU A 40 7.45 -32.84 -6.47
CA LEU A 40 6.45 -32.25 -5.56
C LEU A 40 6.47 -32.90 -4.17
N GLU A 41 6.63 -34.21 -4.10
CA GLU A 41 6.76 -34.95 -2.84
C GLU A 41 8.05 -34.56 -2.11
N THR A 42 9.19 -34.55 -2.81
CA THR A 42 10.47 -34.11 -2.23
C THR A 42 10.42 -32.67 -1.74
N ALA A 43 9.82 -31.77 -2.51
CA ALA A 43 9.66 -30.36 -2.08
C ALA A 43 8.82 -30.25 -0.78
N LYS A 44 7.77 -31.07 -0.65
CA LYS A 44 6.92 -31.11 0.56
C LYS A 44 7.68 -31.69 1.75
N GLU A 45 8.38 -32.80 1.57
CA GLU A 45 9.20 -33.45 2.62
C GLU A 45 10.32 -32.54 3.14
N MET A 46 10.94 -31.79 2.23
CA MET A 46 12.00 -30.84 2.56
C MET A 46 11.46 -29.48 3.07
N ASN A 47 10.14 -29.33 3.26
CA ASN A 47 9.50 -28.07 3.65
C ASN A 47 9.94 -26.88 2.78
N TYR A 48 10.06 -27.12 1.47
CA TYR A 48 10.44 -26.06 0.54
C TYR A 48 9.35 -25.01 0.41
N VAL A 49 9.72 -23.76 0.66
CA VAL A 49 8.87 -22.60 0.39
C VAL A 49 9.42 -21.86 -0.82
N PRO A 50 8.60 -21.68 -1.89
CA PRO A 50 9.04 -20.91 -3.05
C PRO A 50 9.52 -19.51 -2.65
N ASN A 51 10.75 -19.18 -3.02
CA ASN A 51 11.24 -17.83 -2.79
C ASN A 51 10.64 -16.88 -3.85
N TYR A 52 9.56 -16.21 -3.49
CA TYR A 52 8.87 -15.25 -4.35
C TYR A 52 9.79 -14.10 -4.79
N MET A 53 10.73 -13.68 -3.95
CA MET A 53 11.74 -12.68 -4.30
C MET A 53 12.63 -13.14 -5.45
N ALA A 54 13.14 -14.38 -5.40
CA ALA A 54 13.94 -14.95 -6.46
C ALA A 54 13.13 -15.21 -7.75
N LYS A 55 11.84 -15.50 -7.63
CA LYS A 55 10.93 -15.65 -8.77
C LYS A 55 10.68 -14.30 -9.44
N ASN A 56 10.43 -13.27 -8.67
CA ASN A 56 10.15 -11.90 -9.13
C ASN A 56 11.41 -11.23 -9.74
N LEU A 57 12.63 -11.64 -9.35
CA LEU A 57 13.87 -11.18 -9.98
C LEU A 57 13.95 -11.53 -11.47
N LYS A 58 13.30 -12.60 -11.92
CA LYS A 58 13.26 -13.05 -13.32
C LYS A 58 12.04 -12.56 -14.10
N GLN A 59 11.03 -12.03 -13.42
CA GLN A 59 9.81 -11.51 -14.04
C GLN A 59 9.85 -9.99 -14.07
N LYS A 60 9.45 -9.39 -15.22
CA LYS A 60 9.30 -7.94 -15.34
C LYS A 60 8.18 -7.39 -14.43
N ASN A 61 7.17 -8.20 -14.15
CA ASN A 61 6.00 -7.82 -13.35
C ASN A 61 6.00 -8.62 -12.04
N THR A 62 6.07 -7.92 -10.93
CA THR A 62 6.08 -8.52 -9.58
C THR A 62 4.68 -8.74 -9.03
N ARG A 63 3.68 -8.08 -9.63
CA ARG A 63 2.30 -8.01 -9.12
C ARG A 63 2.26 -7.63 -7.64
N THR A 64 3.09 -6.67 -7.26
CA THR A 64 3.20 -6.19 -5.89
C THR A 64 2.97 -4.68 -5.87
N ILE A 65 2.01 -4.24 -5.06
CA ILE A 65 1.72 -2.83 -4.80
C ILE A 65 2.17 -2.50 -3.38
N GLY A 66 2.89 -1.38 -3.25
CA GLY A 66 3.26 -0.83 -1.95
C GLY A 66 2.13 0.03 -1.38
N ILE A 67 1.82 -0.14 -0.11
CA ILE A 67 1.01 0.81 0.67
C ILE A 67 1.95 1.46 1.66
N ILE A 68 2.04 2.77 1.64
CA ILE A 68 2.71 3.57 2.67
C ILE A 68 1.62 4.31 3.43
N ALA A 69 1.45 3.98 4.70
CA ALA A 69 0.53 4.68 5.58
C ALA A 69 1.31 5.53 6.59
N GLU A 70 0.94 6.79 6.72
CA GLU A 70 1.52 7.68 7.73
C GLU A 70 1.24 7.17 9.14
N ASP A 71 0.04 6.65 9.37
CA ASP A 71 -0.30 5.94 10.60
C ASP A 71 -1.49 4.99 10.39
N LEU A 72 -1.34 3.74 10.81
CA LEU A 72 -2.40 2.73 10.74
C LEU A 72 -3.48 2.92 11.81
N THR A 73 -3.21 3.69 12.86
CA THR A 73 -4.14 3.86 13.99
C THR A 73 -5.18 4.96 13.76
N ILE A 74 -5.04 5.72 12.68
CA ILE A 74 -6.01 6.76 12.31
C ILE A 74 -7.30 6.10 11.81
N PHE A 75 -8.44 6.57 12.27
CA PHE A 75 -9.75 5.92 12.14
C PHE A 75 -10.17 5.56 10.72
N HIS A 76 -9.75 6.30 9.70
CA HIS A 76 -10.08 6.03 8.30
C HIS A 76 -9.14 5.02 7.62
N THR A 77 -7.88 4.93 8.07
CA THR A 77 -6.84 4.12 7.43
C THR A 77 -7.19 2.62 7.35
N PRO A 78 -7.73 1.97 8.40
CA PRO A 78 -8.08 0.55 8.32
C PRO A 78 -9.11 0.25 7.23
N SER A 79 -10.16 1.04 7.10
CA SER A 79 -11.21 0.82 6.10
C SER A 79 -10.70 1.07 4.67
N ILE A 80 -9.81 2.03 4.48
CA ILE A 80 -9.15 2.28 3.19
C ILE A 80 -8.30 1.06 2.80
N ILE A 81 -7.49 0.55 3.73
CA ILE A 81 -6.64 -0.62 3.49
C ILE A 81 -7.47 -1.86 3.19
N ASP A 82 -8.57 -2.06 3.88
CA ASP A 82 -9.49 -3.19 3.67
C ASP A 82 -10.04 -3.17 2.23
N GLY A 83 -10.58 -2.04 1.79
CA GLY A 83 -11.08 -1.90 0.42
C GLY A 83 -9.99 -2.06 -0.65
N ILE A 84 -8.78 -1.56 -0.41
CA ILE A 84 -7.64 -1.79 -1.31
C ILE A 84 -7.31 -3.29 -1.34
N SER A 85 -7.31 -3.96 -0.19
CA SER A 85 -6.96 -5.37 -0.07
C SER A 85 -7.93 -6.26 -0.84
N GLU A 86 -9.23 -6.04 -0.69
CA GLU A 86 -10.29 -6.75 -1.42
C GLU A 86 -10.07 -6.62 -2.94
N PHE A 87 -9.93 -5.39 -3.44
CA PHE A 87 -9.73 -5.13 -4.86
C PHE A 87 -8.46 -5.79 -5.43
N MET A 88 -7.36 -5.76 -4.68
CA MET A 88 -6.08 -6.32 -5.10
C MET A 88 -6.07 -7.85 -5.05
N GLU A 89 -6.73 -8.46 -4.05
CA GLU A 89 -6.88 -9.90 -3.94
C GLU A 89 -7.61 -10.48 -5.17
N GLU A 90 -8.75 -9.90 -5.56
CA GLU A 90 -9.50 -10.31 -6.75
C GLU A 90 -8.64 -10.30 -8.04
N ARG A 91 -7.64 -9.43 -8.10
CA ARG A 91 -6.75 -9.27 -9.27
C ARG A 91 -5.41 -9.99 -9.12
N GLY A 92 -5.22 -10.73 -8.04
CA GLY A 92 -4.00 -11.51 -7.78
C GLY A 92 -2.76 -10.64 -7.59
N TYR A 93 -2.92 -9.45 -7.00
CA TYR A 93 -1.82 -8.62 -6.53
C TYR A 93 -1.49 -8.93 -5.09
N THR A 94 -0.22 -8.79 -4.74
CA THR A 94 0.27 -8.83 -3.37
C THR A 94 0.41 -7.40 -2.85
N LEU A 95 -0.02 -7.15 -1.62
CA LEU A 95 0.21 -5.88 -0.94
C LEU A 95 1.42 -5.96 -0.04
N LEU A 96 2.27 -4.95 -0.12
CA LEU A 96 3.37 -4.73 0.80
C LEU A 96 3.10 -3.45 1.58
N MET A 97 3.02 -3.54 2.90
CA MET A 97 2.61 -2.41 3.73
C MET A 97 3.78 -1.87 4.54
N GLY A 98 3.95 -0.54 4.51
CA GLY A 98 4.76 0.27 5.39
C GLY A 98 3.88 1.12 6.31
N ASN A 99 4.22 1.17 7.59
CA ASN A 99 3.57 2.01 8.58
C ASN A 99 4.62 2.94 9.21
N MET A 100 4.57 4.21 8.87
CA MET A 100 5.52 5.19 9.34
C MET A 100 5.32 5.57 10.82
N ARG A 101 4.10 5.40 11.36
CA ARG A 101 3.70 5.72 12.74
C ARG A 101 3.99 7.17 13.12
N LEU A 102 3.78 8.08 12.19
CA LEU A 102 4.18 9.49 12.36
C LEU A 102 3.40 10.16 13.49
N TYR A 103 2.10 9.91 13.56
CA TYR A 103 1.28 10.43 14.66
C TYR A 103 1.77 9.97 16.04
N GLN A 104 2.12 8.69 16.16
CA GLN A 104 2.61 8.12 17.42
C GLN A 104 3.99 8.64 17.82
N LYS A 105 4.83 8.95 16.83
CA LYS A 105 6.21 9.42 17.07
C LYS A 105 6.29 10.92 17.34
N TYR A 106 5.50 11.72 16.60
CA TYR A 106 5.68 13.17 16.52
C TYR A 106 4.41 13.97 16.85
N GLY A 107 3.25 13.30 17.07
CA GLY A 107 1.98 13.97 17.38
C GLY A 107 1.25 14.51 16.16
N ASN A 108 0.28 15.41 16.39
CA ASN A 108 -0.69 15.83 15.37
C ASN A 108 -0.13 16.68 14.21
N LEU A 109 1.07 17.21 14.35
CA LEU A 109 1.66 18.12 13.37
C LEU A 109 2.98 17.57 12.83
N PHE A 110 3.11 16.25 12.76
CA PHE A 110 4.33 15.57 12.32
C PHE A 110 4.82 16.03 10.93
N TYR A 111 3.94 16.45 10.05
CA TYR A 111 4.28 17.02 8.75
C TYR A 111 5.06 18.35 8.81
N LYS A 112 5.18 18.96 10.00
CA LYS A 112 6.02 20.12 10.27
C LYS A 112 7.40 19.75 10.84
N GLU A 113 7.66 18.48 11.06
CA GLU A 113 8.97 17.99 11.48
C GLU A 113 10.00 18.25 10.38
N GLU A 114 11.19 18.68 10.77
CA GLU A 114 12.28 18.98 9.84
C GLU A 114 12.69 17.77 8.99
N ASN A 115 12.45 16.56 9.48
CA ASN A 115 12.82 15.31 8.84
C ASN A 115 11.65 14.63 8.11
N TYR A 116 10.49 15.25 7.98
CA TYR A 116 9.31 14.62 7.39
C TYR A 116 9.59 14.06 6.00
N ASP A 117 10.15 14.89 5.09
CA ASP A 117 10.43 14.47 3.72
C ASP A 117 11.42 13.29 3.68
N SER A 118 12.45 13.29 4.53
CA SER A 118 13.40 12.18 4.58
C SER A 118 12.78 10.89 5.12
N LEU A 119 11.82 10.97 6.05
CA LEU A 119 11.10 9.80 6.54
C LEU A 119 10.23 9.17 5.46
N VAL A 120 9.58 10.00 4.64
CA VAL A 120 8.82 9.53 3.48
C VAL A 120 9.76 8.92 2.45
N GLU A 121 10.87 9.57 2.13
CA GLU A 121 11.88 9.08 1.19
C GLU A 121 12.41 7.70 1.60
N ASP A 122 12.79 7.54 2.86
CA ASP A 122 13.29 6.26 3.39
C ASP A 122 12.29 5.11 3.18
N GLU A 123 10.99 5.35 3.45
CA GLU A 123 9.96 4.34 3.29
C GLU A 123 9.72 4.02 1.80
N VAL A 124 9.73 5.04 0.94
CA VAL A 124 9.65 4.88 -0.51
C VAL A 124 10.80 4.02 -1.03
N GLN A 125 12.03 4.31 -0.64
CA GLN A 125 13.20 3.54 -1.05
C GLN A 125 13.12 2.08 -0.60
N GLN A 126 12.59 1.82 0.59
CA GLN A 126 12.33 0.45 1.04
C GLN A 126 11.31 -0.29 0.16
N MET A 127 10.25 0.39 -0.29
CA MET A 127 9.26 -0.18 -1.21
C MET A 127 9.87 -0.45 -2.59
N LEU A 128 10.62 0.51 -3.14
CA LEU A 128 11.29 0.37 -4.44
C LEU A 128 12.34 -0.75 -4.42
N ALA A 129 13.10 -0.91 -3.33
CA ALA A 129 14.03 -2.01 -3.16
C ALA A 129 13.35 -3.40 -3.21
N LYS A 130 12.09 -3.48 -2.81
CA LYS A 130 11.25 -4.69 -2.88
C LYS A 130 10.52 -4.82 -4.22
N ARG A 131 10.78 -3.91 -5.18
CA ARG A 131 10.26 -3.92 -6.55
C ARG A 131 8.73 -3.87 -6.64
N VAL A 132 8.11 -3.01 -5.87
CA VAL A 132 6.69 -2.70 -6.06
C VAL A 132 6.47 -2.05 -7.44
N GLU A 133 5.33 -2.32 -8.06
CA GLU A 133 4.95 -1.78 -9.39
C GLU A 133 4.24 -0.44 -9.30
N GLY A 134 3.79 -0.07 -8.12
CA GLY A 134 3.13 1.19 -7.82
C GLY A 134 3.01 1.36 -6.31
N ILE A 135 2.74 2.57 -5.89
CA ILE A 135 2.59 2.92 -4.48
C ILE A 135 1.26 3.63 -4.27
N ILE A 136 0.56 3.23 -3.21
CA ILE A 136 -0.59 3.93 -2.65
C ILE A 136 -0.13 4.56 -1.35
N TYR A 137 -0.12 5.90 -1.32
CA TYR A 137 0.25 6.66 -0.14
C TYR A 137 -1.02 7.09 0.61
N ILE A 138 -1.18 6.65 1.86
CA ILE A 138 -2.34 6.99 2.69
C ILE A 138 -1.90 8.03 3.71
N GLU A 139 -2.38 9.24 3.50
CA GLU A 139 -2.12 10.36 4.39
C GLU A 139 -2.94 10.26 5.68
N GLY A 140 -2.36 10.75 6.76
CA GLY A 140 -2.99 10.70 8.07
C GLY A 140 -3.61 12.01 8.54
N HIS A 141 -3.08 13.16 8.13
CA HIS A 141 -3.38 14.45 8.75
C HIS A 141 -3.47 15.65 7.82
N TYR A 142 -4.06 15.51 6.62
CA TYR A 142 -4.70 16.68 6.01
C TYR A 142 -3.79 17.83 5.58
N HIS A 143 -2.56 17.60 5.26
CA HIS A 143 -1.72 18.62 4.65
C HIS A 143 -1.62 18.43 3.14
N VAL A 144 -1.18 19.46 2.43
CA VAL A 144 -0.90 19.34 1.00
C VAL A 144 0.57 18.97 0.85
N MET A 145 0.82 17.81 0.25
CA MET A 145 2.18 17.33 -0.01
C MET A 145 2.80 18.07 -1.19
N ASP A 146 3.89 18.79 -0.96
CA ASP A 146 4.51 19.64 -1.97
C ASP A 146 5.48 18.87 -2.88
N ASN A 147 6.40 18.09 -2.32
CA ASN A 147 7.57 17.56 -3.02
C ASN A 147 7.58 16.04 -3.21
N ILE A 148 6.52 15.36 -2.82
CA ILE A 148 6.49 13.90 -2.80
C ILE A 148 6.66 13.25 -4.18
N SER A 149 6.31 13.95 -5.25
CA SER A 149 6.35 13.41 -6.62
C SER A 149 7.76 13.08 -7.12
N GLU A 150 8.77 13.78 -6.64
CA GLU A 150 10.16 13.56 -7.08
C GLU A 150 10.79 12.28 -6.52
N LEU A 151 10.16 11.73 -5.47
CA LEU A 151 10.65 10.54 -4.78
C LEU A 151 10.28 9.22 -5.46
N PHE A 152 9.31 9.25 -6.40
CA PHE A 152 8.71 8.04 -6.95
C PHE A 152 9.14 7.77 -8.38
N SER A 153 9.78 6.64 -8.62
CA SER A 153 10.08 6.10 -9.95
C SER A 153 9.00 5.13 -10.47
N VAL A 154 7.92 4.96 -9.74
CA VAL A 154 6.76 4.12 -10.06
C VAL A 154 5.47 4.92 -9.91
N PRO A 155 4.34 4.51 -10.52
CA PRO A 155 3.06 5.19 -10.34
C PRO A 155 2.70 5.37 -8.87
N LEU A 156 2.21 6.58 -8.53
CA LEU A 156 1.76 6.96 -7.20
C LEU A 156 0.29 7.38 -7.22
N VAL A 157 -0.46 6.93 -6.24
CA VAL A 157 -1.80 7.45 -5.91
C VAL A 157 -1.79 7.89 -4.45
N ALA A 158 -2.20 9.13 -4.20
CA ALA A 158 -2.42 9.64 -2.85
C ALA A 158 -3.88 9.39 -2.42
N VAL A 159 -4.09 8.96 -1.19
CA VAL A 159 -5.42 8.72 -0.63
C VAL A 159 -5.57 9.50 0.66
N TYR A 160 -6.71 10.13 0.81
CA TYR A 160 -7.06 10.97 1.96
C TYR A 160 -6.22 12.24 2.10
N GLY A 161 -5.37 12.54 1.13
CA GLY A 161 -4.54 13.72 1.08
C GLY A 161 -4.40 14.29 -0.33
N ARG A 162 -3.89 15.49 -0.43
CA ARG A 162 -3.63 16.17 -1.71
C ARG A 162 -2.15 16.27 -1.99
N VAL A 163 -1.80 16.01 -3.23
CA VAL A 163 -0.47 16.32 -3.78
C VAL A 163 -0.59 17.55 -4.68
N LYS A 164 0.36 18.48 -4.57
CA LYS A 164 0.38 19.67 -5.45
C LYS A 164 0.58 19.32 -6.91
N ASN A 165 1.34 18.28 -7.20
CA ASN A 165 1.58 17.85 -8.57
C ASN A 165 0.27 17.31 -9.18
N PRO A 166 -0.29 17.96 -10.23
CA PRO A 166 -1.56 17.55 -10.84
C PRO A 166 -1.47 16.22 -11.61
N GLU A 167 -0.27 15.72 -11.89
CA GLU A 167 -0.07 14.42 -12.54
C GLU A 167 -0.27 13.24 -11.57
N ILE A 168 -0.28 13.51 -10.25
CA ILE A 168 -0.53 12.51 -9.23
C ILE A 168 -2.01 12.50 -8.87
N THR A 169 -2.64 11.35 -9.04
CA THR A 169 -4.04 11.18 -8.63
C THR A 169 -4.16 11.26 -7.11
N SER A 170 -4.99 12.18 -6.63
CA SER A 170 -5.39 12.29 -5.23
C SER A 170 -6.85 11.86 -5.08
N ILE A 171 -7.12 10.90 -4.19
CA ILE A 171 -8.46 10.43 -3.84
C ILE A 171 -8.82 11.01 -2.47
N ILE A 172 -9.77 11.93 -2.45
CA ILE A 172 -10.17 12.67 -1.25
C ILE A 172 -11.69 12.66 -1.09
N TYR A 173 -12.16 13.00 0.10
CA TYR A 173 -13.57 13.30 0.31
C TYR A 173 -13.92 14.68 -0.22
N ASP A 174 -15.17 14.87 -0.65
CA ASP A 174 -15.74 16.18 -0.96
C ASP A 174 -16.27 16.81 0.33
N ASP A 175 -15.34 17.34 1.12
CA ASP A 175 -15.64 17.91 2.43
C ASP A 175 -16.44 19.22 2.33
N GLU A 176 -16.24 20.01 1.26
CA GLU A 176 -17.01 21.22 1.02
C GLU A 176 -18.47 20.87 0.75
N GLN A 177 -18.73 19.92 -0.15
CA GLN A 177 -20.08 19.45 -0.44
C GLN A 177 -20.73 18.82 0.79
N GLY A 178 -19.98 18.03 1.58
CA GLY A 178 -20.46 17.44 2.81
C GLY A 178 -20.89 18.49 3.85
N GLY A 179 -20.09 19.55 4.01
CA GLY A 179 -20.42 20.69 4.86
C GLY A 179 -21.67 21.44 4.39
N TYR A 180 -21.78 21.67 3.09
CA TYR A 180 -22.92 22.31 2.47
C TYR A 180 -24.23 21.51 2.67
N GLU A 181 -24.24 20.23 2.34
CA GLU A 181 -25.44 19.39 2.46
C GLU A 181 -25.90 19.26 3.91
N ALA A 182 -24.98 19.11 4.87
CA ALA A 182 -25.33 19.08 6.29
C ALA A 182 -25.98 20.40 6.75
N THR A 183 -25.44 21.54 6.31
CA THR A 183 -25.98 22.85 6.64
C THR A 183 -27.36 23.06 6.00
N LYS A 184 -27.50 22.71 4.73
CA LYS A 184 -28.75 22.79 3.98
C LYS A 184 -29.85 21.95 4.62
N GLU A 185 -29.55 20.74 5.07
CA GLU A 185 -30.49 19.87 5.77
C GLU A 185 -31.02 20.52 7.05
N LEU A 186 -30.15 21.13 7.86
CA LEU A 186 -30.55 21.85 9.06
C LEU A 186 -31.46 23.05 8.74
N LEU A 187 -31.13 23.82 7.69
CA LEU A 187 -31.94 24.96 7.25
C LEU A 187 -33.31 24.50 6.72
N ALA A 188 -33.38 23.41 5.99
CA ALA A 188 -34.61 22.81 5.47
C ALA A 188 -35.55 22.35 6.61
N ASN A 189 -34.98 21.87 7.70
CA ASN A 189 -35.71 21.53 8.93
C ASN A 189 -36.08 22.73 9.82
N GLY A 190 -35.89 23.94 9.32
CA GLY A 190 -36.36 25.17 10.01
C GLY A 190 -35.36 25.79 10.99
N HIS A 191 -34.20 25.19 11.17
CA HIS A 191 -33.14 25.80 12.01
C HIS A 191 -32.63 27.10 11.38
N ARG A 192 -32.40 28.15 12.17
CA ARG A 192 -31.90 29.45 11.69
C ARG A 192 -30.71 29.99 12.48
N LYS A 193 -30.38 29.36 13.59
CA LYS A 193 -29.20 29.69 14.39
C LYS A 193 -28.33 28.45 14.44
N LEU A 194 -27.32 28.44 13.59
CA LEU A 194 -26.41 27.31 13.44
C LEU A 194 -25.03 27.66 14.00
N GLY A 195 -24.37 26.71 14.60
CA GLY A 195 -23.00 26.80 15.06
C GLY A 195 -22.17 25.67 14.51
N LEU A 196 -20.94 25.97 14.08
CA LEU A 196 -19.96 24.97 13.60
C LEU A 196 -18.89 24.75 14.66
N ILE A 197 -18.80 23.50 15.16
CA ILE A 197 -17.65 23.05 15.95
C ILE A 197 -16.69 22.40 14.97
N LYS A 198 -15.51 22.99 14.78
CA LYS A 198 -14.52 22.58 13.80
C LYS A 198 -13.26 22.00 14.47
N GLY A 199 -12.47 21.27 13.71
CA GLY A 199 -11.12 20.83 14.07
C GLY A 199 -10.09 21.97 13.96
N THR A 200 -8.81 21.58 13.89
CA THR A 200 -7.71 22.54 13.75
C THR A 200 -7.72 23.25 12.40
N GLU A 201 -7.32 24.52 12.37
CA GLU A 201 -7.14 25.30 11.13
C GLU A 201 -6.03 24.73 10.22
N ALA A 202 -5.14 23.93 10.76
CA ALA A 202 -4.11 23.26 9.97
C ALA A 202 -4.66 22.11 9.10
N SER A 203 -5.90 21.66 9.36
CA SER A 203 -6.53 20.57 8.62
C SER A 203 -7.23 21.09 7.37
N TYR A 204 -6.84 20.61 6.20
CA TYR A 204 -7.50 20.85 4.93
C TYR A 204 -9.01 20.51 5.00
N HIS A 205 -9.37 19.36 5.54
CA HIS A 205 -10.77 18.95 5.69
C HIS A 205 -11.59 19.91 6.57
N THR A 206 -10.98 20.46 7.62
CA THR A 206 -11.63 21.48 8.45
C THR A 206 -11.95 22.73 7.65
N LEU A 207 -11.01 23.18 6.82
CA LEU A 207 -11.19 24.36 5.99
C LEU A 207 -12.26 24.16 4.92
N GLU A 208 -12.27 23.02 4.25
CA GLU A 208 -13.26 22.70 3.22
C GLU A 208 -14.68 22.55 3.81
N ARG A 209 -14.83 21.80 4.91
CA ARG A 209 -16.14 21.70 5.61
C ARG A 209 -16.67 23.06 6.08
N ARG A 210 -15.76 23.94 6.51
CA ARG A 210 -16.15 25.31 6.85
C ARG A 210 -16.66 26.10 5.66
N LYS A 211 -16.03 25.97 4.48
CA LYS A 211 -16.51 26.62 3.26
C LYS A 211 -17.93 26.18 2.93
N GLY A 212 -18.20 24.85 2.97
CA GLY A 212 -19.53 24.32 2.73
C GLY A 212 -20.58 24.77 3.75
N PHE A 213 -20.16 25.07 5.02
CA PHE A 213 -21.07 25.57 6.05
C PHE A 213 -21.44 27.04 5.85
N LEU A 214 -20.54 27.89 5.31
CA LEU A 214 -20.75 29.35 5.13
C LEU A 214 -21.57 29.65 3.89
#